data_0d3859d34ba46120ca2ab7385c3813bc
#
_entry.id   0d3859d34ba46120ca2ab7385c3813bc
#
_cell.length_a   1.000
_cell.length_b   1.000
_cell.length_c   1.000
_cell.angle_alpha   90.00
_cell.angle_beta   90.00
_cell.angle_gamma   90.00
#
_symmetry.space_group_name_H-M   'P 1'
#
loop_
_entity.id
_entity.type
_entity.pdbx_description
1 polymer ?
#
loop_
_entity_poly.entity_id
_entity_poly.type
_entity_poly.pdbx_seq_one_letter_code
_entity_poly.pdbx_strand_id
1 'polypeptide(L)'
;LPGSPEDLAWEKHQYDARVTPLEGAYYIAYCAQTMGEVVRIGLARTEDFRTFERLPFATEPWNRNCALFPEKIGGLYARLDRPMSGNDAITFVTFSPDLVYWGRSRPLELEVQTWMREKWGIGPPPIRTEEGWLLIIHGVWLACNYVYRLGVVLLDLEDPCRVIGQCPEFILTPREDYERCGEVPNCVFACGAILEPDGELKVYYGAADTCIGLATGHVEELISACRKGIRPGRS
;
A
#
# COMPACT_ATOMS: atom_id res chain seq x y z
N LEU A 1 -17.34 0.41 -7.10
CA LEU A 1 -17.76 -0.99 -7.16
C LEU A 1 -19.28 -1.08 -7.06
N PRO A 2 -19.94 -1.97 -7.82
CA PRO A 2 -21.37 -2.19 -7.67
C PRO A 2 -21.67 -2.73 -6.27
N GLY A 3 -22.80 -2.36 -5.71
CA GLY A 3 -23.23 -2.81 -4.38
C GLY A 3 -24.75 -2.77 -4.29
N SER A 4 -25.30 -3.39 -3.24
CA SER A 4 -26.71 -3.25 -2.92
C SER A 4 -27.05 -1.79 -2.56
N PRO A 5 -28.30 -1.36 -2.65
CA PRO A 5 -28.69 -0.02 -2.17
C PRO A 5 -28.28 0.23 -0.70
N GLU A 6 -28.24 -0.81 0.13
CA GLU A 6 -27.81 -0.76 1.51
C GLU A 6 -26.29 -0.50 1.63
N ASP A 7 -25.45 -1.20 0.84
CA ASP A 7 -24.02 -0.97 0.80
C ASP A 7 -23.71 0.47 0.37
N LEU A 8 -24.37 0.93 -0.72
CA LEU A 8 -24.17 2.26 -1.28
C LEU A 8 -24.70 3.38 -0.37
N ALA A 9 -25.62 3.10 0.53
CA ALA A 9 -26.08 4.06 1.53
C ALA A 9 -24.97 4.40 2.55
N TRP A 10 -24.06 3.47 2.82
CA TRP A 10 -22.95 3.67 3.75
C TRP A 10 -21.66 4.12 3.07
N GLU A 11 -21.43 3.74 1.81
CA GLU A 11 -20.22 4.06 1.05
C GLU A 11 -20.46 5.22 0.08
N LYS A 12 -20.13 6.42 0.51
CA LYS A 12 -20.30 7.63 -0.33
C LYS A 12 -19.20 7.75 -1.39
N HIS A 13 -17.96 7.40 -1.03
CA HIS A 13 -16.81 7.44 -1.90
C HIS A 13 -15.99 6.15 -1.79
N GLN A 14 -15.46 5.70 -2.92
CA GLN A 14 -14.55 4.56 -3.03
C GLN A 14 -13.31 5.04 -3.77
N TYR A 15 -12.14 4.86 -3.16
CA TYR A 15 -10.87 5.34 -3.72
C TYR A 15 -9.68 4.50 -3.23
N ASP A 16 -8.51 4.76 -3.77
CA ASP A 16 -7.26 4.09 -3.42
C ASP A 16 -7.32 2.56 -3.59
N ALA A 17 -7.91 2.10 -4.69
CA ALA A 17 -8.05 0.67 -4.96
C ALA A 17 -6.69 0.01 -5.20
N ARG A 18 -6.47 -1.14 -4.55
CA ARG A 18 -5.31 -2.00 -4.72
C ARG A 18 -5.76 -3.39 -5.12
N VAL A 19 -5.30 -3.85 -6.26
CA VAL A 19 -5.68 -5.13 -6.84
C VAL A 19 -4.61 -6.15 -6.56
N THR A 20 -4.98 -7.23 -5.87
CA THR A 20 -4.07 -8.33 -5.52
C THR A 20 -4.56 -9.63 -6.18
N PRO A 21 -3.77 -10.25 -7.07
CA PRO A 21 -4.05 -11.61 -7.51
C PRO A 21 -3.81 -12.58 -6.35
N LEU A 22 -4.79 -13.43 -6.06
CA LEU A 22 -4.73 -14.35 -4.93
C LEU A 22 -5.65 -15.56 -5.19
N GLU A 23 -5.09 -16.78 -5.12
CA GLU A 23 -5.84 -18.04 -5.26
C GLU A 23 -6.74 -18.11 -6.52
N GLY A 24 -6.23 -17.62 -7.65
CA GLY A 24 -6.94 -17.68 -8.94
C GLY A 24 -8.04 -16.63 -9.15
N ALA A 25 -8.17 -15.68 -8.23
CA ALA A 25 -9.05 -14.53 -8.35
C ALA A 25 -8.28 -13.22 -8.10
N TYR A 26 -8.96 -12.10 -8.24
CA TYR A 26 -8.44 -10.78 -7.90
C TYR A 26 -9.22 -10.23 -6.71
N TYR A 27 -8.50 -9.76 -5.71
CA TYR A 27 -9.06 -9.08 -4.55
C TYR A 27 -8.74 -7.60 -4.62
N ILE A 28 -9.75 -6.78 -4.42
CA ILE A 28 -9.64 -5.32 -4.48
C ILE A 28 -9.85 -4.78 -3.07
N ALA A 29 -8.78 -4.29 -2.46
CA ALA A 29 -8.86 -3.52 -1.22
C ALA A 29 -9.00 -2.04 -1.56
N TYR A 30 -9.95 -1.35 -0.96
CA TYR A 30 -10.21 0.05 -1.25
C TYR A 30 -10.64 0.81 0.01
N CYS A 31 -10.45 2.12 0.00
CA CYS A 31 -11.00 3.01 1.01
C CYS A 31 -12.50 3.20 0.73
N ALA A 32 -13.33 2.83 1.68
CA ALA A 32 -14.77 3.07 1.70
C ALA A 32 -15.08 4.20 2.69
N GLN A 33 -15.46 5.36 2.16
CA GLN A 33 -15.75 6.53 2.96
C GLN A 33 -17.24 6.71 3.16
N THR A 34 -17.66 6.86 4.41
CA THR A 34 -19.05 7.08 4.80
C THR A 34 -19.44 8.56 4.73
N MET A 35 -20.71 8.85 5.00
CA MET A 35 -21.26 10.20 5.05
C MET A 35 -20.58 11.12 6.09
N GLY A 36 -19.96 10.59 7.13
CA GLY A 36 -19.29 11.35 8.19
C GLY A 36 -17.76 11.40 8.05
N GLU A 37 -17.21 11.27 6.84
CA GLU A 37 -15.77 11.21 6.56
C GLU A 37 -15.04 10.03 7.21
N VAL A 38 -15.76 9.10 7.82
CA VAL A 38 -15.22 7.89 8.40
C VAL A 38 -14.78 6.96 7.27
N VAL A 39 -13.53 6.51 7.32
CA VAL A 39 -12.97 5.62 6.30
C VAL A 39 -12.74 4.24 6.90
N ARG A 40 -13.16 3.21 6.17
CA ARG A 40 -12.91 1.80 6.43
C ARG A 40 -12.29 1.16 5.19
N ILE A 41 -11.78 -0.04 5.34
CA ILE A 41 -11.31 -0.81 4.20
C ILE A 41 -12.41 -1.76 3.74
N GLY A 42 -12.89 -1.54 2.53
CA GLY A 42 -13.73 -2.48 1.81
C GLY A 42 -12.87 -3.49 1.06
N LEU A 43 -13.40 -4.70 0.94
CA LEU A 43 -12.85 -5.77 0.12
C LEU A 43 -13.88 -6.21 -0.91
N ALA A 44 -13.42 -6.46 -2.13
CA ALA A 44 -14.21 -7.10 -3.16
C ALA A 44 -13.38 -8.16 -3.87
N ARG A 45 -14.05 -9.22 -4.35
CA ARG A 45 -13.48 -10.30 -5.14
C ARG A 45 -14.03 -10.25 -6.55
N THR A 46 -13.21 -10.53 -7.55
CA THR A 46 -13.62 -10.69 -8.95
C THR A 46 -12.71 -11.70 -9.66
N GLU A 47 -13.24 -12.35 -10.67
CA GLU A 47 -12.46 -13.23 -11.55
C GLU A 47 -12.29 -12.61 -12.95
N ASP A 48 -13.14 -11.66 -13.33
CA ASP A 48 -13.29 -11.18 -14.70
C ASP A 48 -13.33 -9.64 -14.84
N PHE A 49 -13.25 -8.91 -13.73
CA PHE A 49 -13.42 -7.45 -13.63
C PHE A 49 -14.76 -6.93 -14.21
N ARG A 50 -15.77 -7.81 -14.29
CA ARG A 50 -17.14 -7.49 -14.73
C ARG A 50 -18.14 -7.76 -13.62
N THR A 51 -17.95 -8.87 -12.93
CA THR A 51 -18.75 -9.27 -11.78
C THR A 51 -17.92 -9.14 -10.52
N PHE A 52 -18.51 -8.57 -9.47
CA PHE A 52 -17.82 -8.31 -8.20
C PHE A 52 -18.65 -8.84 -7.04
N GLU A 53 -17.98 -9.60 -6.17
CA GLU A 53 -18.51 -10.03 -4.89
C GLU A 53 -17.94 -9.13 -3.81
N ARG A 54 -18.79 -8.45 -3.04
CA ARG A 54 -18.35 -7.69 -1.88
C ARG A 54 -18.15 -8.62 -0.70
N LEU A 55 -17.01 -8.48 -0.06
CA LEU A 55 -16.71 -9.12 1.20
C LEU A 55 -17.04 -8.16 2.36
N PRO A 56 -17.18 -8.67 3.60
CA PRO A 56 -17.29 -7.81 4.77
C PRO A 56 -16.13 -6.81 4.85
N PHE A 57 -16.37 -5.66 5.48
CA PHE A 57 -15.31 -4.70 5.73
C PHE A 57 -14.13 -5.35 6.45
N ALA A 58 -12.94 -5.13 5.93
CA ALA A 58 -11.74 -5.73 6.47
C ALA A 58 -11.25 -5.05 7.75
N THR A 59 -11.67 -3.81 8.03
CA THR A 59 -11.20 -3.04 9.19
C THR A 59 -12.33 -2.35 9.93
N GLU A 60 -12.05 -2.02 11.17
CA GLU A 60 -12.81 -1.02 11.92
C GLU A 60 -12.60 0.39 11.33
N PRO A 61 -13.43 1.38 11.73
CA PRO A 61 -13.31 2.77 11.30
C PRO A 61 -11.92 3.37 11.51
N TRP A 62 -11.63 4.41 10.72
CA TRP A 62 -10.38 5.17 10.72
C TRP A 62 -9.17 4.35 10.27
N ASN A 63 -9.33 3.62 9.15
CA ASN A 63 -8.24 2.85 8.56
C ASN A 63 -8.08 3.16 7.06
N ARG A 64 -6.84 3.20 6.59
CA ARG A 64 -6.46 3.50 5.19
C ARG A 64 -5.31 2.62 4.71
N ASN A 65 -4.99 2.72 3.43
CA ASN A 65 -3.82 2.13 2.78
C ASN A 65 -3.71 0.61 2.96
N CYS A 66 -4.80 -0.12 2.74
CA CYS A 66 -4.79 -1.57 2.82
C CYS A 66 -4.27 -2.19 1.51
N ALA A 67 -3.38 -3.16 1.66
CA ALA A 67 -2.94 -4.03 0.57
C ALA A 67 -2.82 -5.47 1.07
N LEU A 68 -3.37 -6.42 0.33
CA LEU A 68 -3.22 -7.85 0.62
C LEU A 68 -1.88 -8.36 0.11
N PHE A 69 -1.31 -9.34 0.81
CA PHE A 69 -0.23 -10.16 0.25
C PHE A 69 -0.81 -11.11 -0.81
N PRO A 70 -0.09 -11.36 -1.93
CA PRO A 70 -0.60 -12.16 -3.04
C PRO A 70 -0.59 -13.68 -2.78
N GLU A 71 -0.14 -14.10 -1.62
CA GLU A 71 -0.18 -15.49 -1.15
C GLU A 71 -0.33 -15.56 0.37
N LYS A 72 -0.73 -16.73 0.87
CA LYS A 72 -0.78 -17.01 2.32
C LYS A 72 0.62 -17.12 2.91
N ILE A 73 0.79 -16.54 4.09
CA ILE A 73 2.02 -16.62 4.86
C ILE A 73 1.74 -17.45 6.12
N GLY A 74 2.46 -18.56 6.26
CA GLY A 74 2.19 -19.50 7.37
C GLY A 74 0.76 -20.07 7.37
N GLY A 75 0.15 -20.21 6.19
CA GLY A 75 -1.22 -20.70 6.02
C GLY A 75 -2.33 -19.68 6.27
N LEU A 76 -1.99 -18.42 6.56
CA LEU A 76 -2.94 -17.34 6.79
C LEU A 76 -2.86 -16.29 5.67
N TYR A 77 -3.98 -15.69 5.34
CA TYR A 77 -4.02 -14.46 4.57
C TYR A 77 -3.38 -13.35 5.39
N ALA A 78 -2.66 -12.46 4.73
CA ALA A 78 -2.05 -11.30 5.36
C ALA A 78 -2.39 -10.02 4.60
N ARG A 79 -2.50 -8.94 5.34
CA ARG A 79 -2.65 -7.60 4.78
C ARG A 79 -1.76 -6.61 5.52
N LEU A 80 -1.44 -5.55 4.82
CA LEU A 80 -0.91 -4.32 5.40
C LEU A 80 -2.04 -3.31 5.48
N ASP A 81 -2.15 -2.60 6.58
CA ASP A 81 -3.12 -1.52 6.76
C ASP A 81 -2.59 -0.47 7.75
N ARG A 82 -3.17 0.72 7.69
CA ARG A 82 -2.74 1.84 8.53
C ARG A 82 -3.93 2.41 9.29
N PRO A 83 -4.18 1.94 10.52
CA PRO A 83 -5.11 2.59 11.44
C PRO A 83 -4.68 4.04 11.69
N MET A 84 -5.67 4.93 11.73
CA MET A 84 -5.45 6.35 11.98
C MET A 84 -5.93 6.66 13.41
N SER A 85 -5.00 6.70 14.34
CA SER A 85 -5.27 7.02 15.76
C SER A 85 -4.47 8.26 16.14
N GLY A 86 -5.14 9.37 16.27
CA GLY A 86 -4.49 10.64 16.60
C GLY A 86 -3.47 11.07 15.53
N ASN A 87 -2.26 11.43 15.97
CA ASN A 87 -1.15 11.82 15.08
C ASN A 87 -0.27 10.63 14.66
N ASP A 88 -0.50 9.45 15.23
CA ASP A 88 0.32 8.27 14.96
C ASP A 88 -0.29 7.44 13.84
N ALA A 89 0.37 7.44 12.69
CA ALA A 89 -0.02 6.66 11.54
C ALA A 89 0.97 5.48 11.38
N ILE A 90 0.73 4.40 12.13
CA ILE A 90 1.56 3.20 12.10
C ILE A 90 0.92 2.17 11.16
N THR A 91 1.71 1.60 10.27
CA THR A 91 1.29 0.48 9.43
C THR A 91 1.41 -0.82 10.21
N PHE A 92 0.41 -1.67 10.07
CA PHE A 92 0.35 -2.99 10.69
C PHE A 92 0.32 -4.08 9.61
N VAL A 93 0.89 -5.24 9.97
CA VAL A 93 0.60 -6.51 9.29
C VAL A 93 -0.43 -7.24 10.11
N THR A 94 -1.56 -7.59 9.49
CA THR A 94 -2.69 -8.23 10.15
C THR A 94 -3.05 -9.51 9.41
N PHE A 95 -3.37 -10.58 10.15
CA PHE A 95 -3.60 -11.90 9.59
C PHE A 95 -5.06 -12.34 9.69
N SER A 96 -5.48 -13.20 8.76
CA SER A 96 -6.83 -13.77 8.70
C SER A 96 -6.80 -15.22 8.23
N PRO A 97 -7.64 -16.12 8.77
CA PRO A 97 -7.83 -17.46 8.23
C PRO A 97 -8.70 -17.50 6.96
N ASP A 98 -9.55 -16.49 6.72
CA ASP A 98 -10.66 -16.56 5.78
C ASP A 98 -11.02 -15.24 5.07
N LEU A 99 -10.22 -14.18 5.23
CA LEU A 99 -10.44 -12.81 4.71
C LEU A 99 -11.62 -12.05 5.38
N VAL A 100 -12.30 -12.67 6.33
CA VAL A 100 -13.43 -12.10 7.08
C VAL A 100 -13.01 -11.71 8.50
N TYR A 101 -12.41 -12.66 9.21
CA TYR A 101 -11.96 -12.44 10.59
C TYR A 101 -10.48 -12.10 10.63
N TRP A 102 -10.17 -10.86 10.98
CA TRP A 102 -8.80 -10.33 11.02
C TRP A 102 -8.31 -10.16 12.45
N GLY A 103 -7.07 -10.53 12.70
CA GLY A 103 -6.44 -10.42 14.02
C GLY A 103 -4.92 -10.61 13.96
N ARG A 104 -4.31 -10.83 15.12
CA ARG A 104 -2.85 -10.97 15.26
C ARG A 104 -2.08 -9.82 14.61
N SER A 105 -2.60 -8.60 14.74
CA SER A 105 -1.97 -7.40 14.18
C SER A 105 -0.63 -7.12 14.86
N ARG A 106 0.40 -6.90 14.08
CA ARG A 106 1.75 -6.53 14.53
C ARG A 106 2.19 -5.27 13.80
N PRO A 107 2.76 -4.28 14.52
CA PRO A 107 3.27 -3.08 13.86
C PRO A 107 4.43 -3.42 12.92
N LEU A 108 4.50 -2.72 11.80
CA LEU A 108 5.65 -2.73 10.92
C LEU A 108 6.54 -1.54 11.28
N GLU A 109 7.69 -1.85 11.85
CA GLU A 109 8.63 -0.83 12.33
C GLU A 109 9.65 -0.48 11.24
N LEU A 110 9.63 0.77 10.78
CA LEU A 110 10.60 1.32 9.83
C LEU A 110 11.50 2.33 10.51
N GLU A 111 12.72 2.48 10.01
CA GLU A 111 13.54 3.64 10.32
C GLU A 111 12.95 4.86 9.59
N VAL A 112 12.34 5.78 10.37
CA VAL A 112 11.67 6.96 9.82
C VAL A 112 12.69 7.94 9.25
N GLN A 113 12.72 8.08 7.92
CA GLN A 113 13.57 9.01 7.21
C GLN A 113 12.92 10.41 7.16
N THR A 114 13.72 11.45 6.95
CA THR A 114 13.23 12.85 6.91
C THR A 114 12.11 13.06 5.92
N TRP A 115 12.19 12.42 4.74
CA TRP A 115 11.21 12.59 3.66
C TRP A 115 9.85 11.93 3.93
N MET A 116 9.75 11.08 4.98
CA MET A 116 8.52 10.38 5.38
C MET A 116 8.12 10.67 6.83
N ARG A 117 8.67 11.73 7.41
CA ARG A 117 8.57 12.02 8.85
C ARG A 117 7.16 12.36 9.31
N GLU A 118 6.34 12.96 8.46
CA GLU A 118 4.96 13.32 8.81
C GLU A 118 4.07 12.09 8.93
N LYS A 119 4.12 11.24 7.91
CA LYS A 119 3.44 9.94 7.85
C LYS A 119 4.00 9.11 6.71
N TRP A 120 3.76 7.82 6.78
CA TRP A 120 4.03 6.89 5.68
C TRP A 120 2.95 5.81 5.60
N GLY A 121 2.88 5.11 4.50
CA GLY A 121 1.93 4.01 4.31
C GLY A 121 2.25 3.19 3.06
N ILE A 122 1.47 2.14 2.87
CA ILE A 122 1.67 1.21 1.77
C ILE A 122 1.14 1.79 0.46
N GLY A 123 1.90 1.60 -0.59
CA GLY A 123 1.50 1.81 -1.97
C GLY A 123 0.80 0.58 -2.55
N PRO A 124 1.33 -0.04 -3.63
CA PRO A 124 0.81 -1.27 -4.22
C PRO A 124 0.84 -2.47 -3.28
N PRO A 125 0.13 -3.57 -3.62
CA PRO A 125 0.33 -4.86 -2.97
C PRO A 125 1.79 -5.27 -2.92
N PRO A 126 2.22 -6.00 -1.86
CA PRO A 126 3.58 -6.51 -1.76
C PRO A 126 3.97 -7.36 -2.96
N ILE A 127 5.17 -7.19 -3.46
CA ILE A 127 5.71 -7.93 -4.59
C ILE A 127 6.62 -9.03 -4.07
N ARG A 128 6.29 -10.28 -4.38
CA ARG A 128 7.13 -11.41 -4.00
C ARG A 128 8.39 -11.45 -4.86
N THR A 129 9.54 -11.51 -4.22
CA THR A 129 10.84 -11.74 -4.85
C THR A 129 11.51 -12.94 -4.19
N GLU A 130 12.62 -13.43 -4.73
CA GLU A 130 13.41 -14.50 -4.10
C GLU A 130 14.05 -14.05 -2.78
N GLU A 131 14.23 -12.77 -2.60
CA GLU A 131 14.96 -12.18 -1.47
C GLU A 131 14.07 -11.66 -0.36
N GLY A 132 12.76 -11.50 -0.61
CA GLY A 132 11.81 -10.97 0.34
C GLY A 132 10.58 -10.37 -0.33
N TRP A 133 9.68 -9.82 0.48
CA TRP A 133 8.56 -9.01 0.02
C TRP A 133 9.03 -7.59 -0.25
N LEU A 134 9.08 -7.19 -1.51
CA LEU A 134 9.36 -5.80 -1.85
C LEU A 134 8.09 -4.96 -1.69
N LEU A 135 8.14 -3.96 -0.82
CA LEU A 135 7.09 -2.96 -0.64
C LEU A 135 7.49 -1.66 -1.32
N ILE A 136 6.58 -1.09 -2.10
CA ILE A 136 6.62 0.33 -2.45
C ILE A 136 5.78 1.06 -1.42
N ILE A 137 6.36 2.01 -0.73
CA ILE A 137 5.70 2.84 0.28
C ILE A 137 5.58 4.28 -0.21
N HIS A 138 4.60 5.00 0.30
CA HIS A 138 4.62 6.46 0.20
C HIS A 138 5.03 7.06 1.54
N GLY A 139 5.84 8.09 1.48
CA GLY A 139 6.19 8.91 2.63
C GLY A 139 5.77 10.34 2.39
N VAL A 140 5.42 11.03 3.45
CA VAL A 140 4.96 12.42 3.43
C VAL A 140 5.84 13.27 4.32
N TRP A 141 6.25 14.38 3.79
CA TRP A 141 6.95 15.42 4.52
C TRP A 141 6.20 16.74 4.39
N LEU A 142 6.04 17.44 5.52
CA LEU A 142 5.47 18.77 5.57
C LEU A 142 6.61 19.80 5.62
N ALA A 143 6.76 20.55 4.54
CA ALA A 143 7.60 21.73 4.47
C ALA A 143 6.69 22.99 4.44
N CYS A 144 6.67 23.72 3.31
CA CYS A 144 5.65 24.74 3.08
C CYS A 144 4.29 24.15 2.70
N ASN A 145 4.30 22.91 2.18
CA ASN A 145 3.14 22.11 1.85
C ASN A 145 3.51 20.64 1.97
N TYR A 146 2.51 19.74 1.95
CA TYR A 146 2.77 18.30 1.90
C TYR A 146 3.47 17.92 0.61
N VAL A 147 4.49 17.07 0.73
CA VAL A 147 5.17 16.47 -0.42
C VAL A 147 5.13 14.96 -0.25
N TYR A 148 4.46 14.27 -1.18
CA TYR A 148 4.35 12.82 -1.23
C TYR A 148 5.44 12.24 -2.12
N ARG A 149 6.18 11.26 -1.62
CA ARG A 149 7.26 10.56 -2.30
C ARG A 149 7.10 9.06 -2.18
N LEU A 150 7.68 8.32 -3.10
CA LEU A 150 7.73 6.86 -3.02
C LEU A 150 9.10 6.40 -2.54
N GLY A 151 9.11 5.36 -1.73
CA GLY A 151 10.30 4.65 -1.29
C GLY A 151 10.09 3.15 -1.33
N VAL A 152 11.13 2.38 -0.97
CA VAL A 152 11.09 0.92 -0.98
C VAL A 152 11.61 0.31 0.31
N VAL A 153 10.99 -0.80 0.69
CA VAL A 153 11.30 -1.59 1.87
C VAL A 153 11.27 -3.07 1.49
N LEU A 154 12.14 -3.86 2.06
CA LEU A 154 12.18 -5.31 1.88
C LEU A 154 11.85 -6.00 3.20
N LEU A 155 10.82 -6.87 3.19
CA LEU A 155 10.41 -7.66 4.34
C LEU A 155 10.82 -9.12 4.16
N ASP A 156 10.94 -9.82 5.27
CA ASP A 156 11.18 -11.25 5.29
C ASP A 156 9.98 -12.03 4.71
N LEU A 157 10.25 -13.12 3.98
CA LEU A 157 9.21 -13.93 3.34
C LEU A 157 8.34 -14.69 4.33
N GLU A 158 8.94 -15.19 5.42
CA GLU A 158 8.26 -16.02 6.42
C GLU A 158 7.63 -15.17 7.53
N ASP A 159 8.31 -14.07 7.94
CA ASP A 159 7.79 -13.11 8.89
C ASP A 159 7.69 -11.70 8.26
N PRO A 160 6.57 -11.35 7.62
CA PRO A 160 6.41 -10.07 6.94
C PRO A 160 6.37 -8.86 7.88
N CYS A 161 6.44 -9.07 9.20
CA CYS A 161 6.64 -7.98 10.15
C CYS A 161 8.13 -7.62 10.35
N ARG A 162 9.03 -8.46 9.83
CA ARG A 162 10.47 -8.25 9.94
C ARG A 162 11.01 -7.51 8.71
N VAL A 163 11.48 -6.29 8.92
CA VAL A 163 12.18 -5.52 7.90
C VAL A 163 13.60 -6.06 7.74
N ILE A 164 13.94 -6.50 6.54
CA ILE A 164 15.28 -7.02 6.19
C ILE A 164 16.06 -6.08 5.27
N GLY A 165 15.42 -5.00 4.82
CA GLY A 165 16.04 -3.95 4.01
C GLY A 165 15.17 -2.72 3.92
N GLN A 166 15.79 -1.54 3.87
CA GLN A 166 15.09 -0.28 3.67
C GLN A 166 15.99 0.69 2.94
N CYS A 167 15.52 1.24 1.81
CA CYS A 167 16.22 2.32 1.14
C CYS A 167 16.06 3.62 1.96
N PRO A 168 17.15 4.29 2.36
CA PRO A 168 17.06 5.54 3.12
C PRO A 168 16.54 6.70 2.28
N GLU A 169 16.69 6.63 0.97
CA GLU A 169 16.25 7.65 0.03
C GLU A 169 14.91 7.29 -0.61
N PHE A 170 14.21 8.32 -1.11
CA PHE A 170 13.03 8.09 -1.96
C PHE A 170 13.44 7.69 -3.38
N ILE A 171 12.61 6.87 -4.03
CA ILE A 171 12.82 6.42 -5.41
C ILE A 171 12.08 7.29 -6.44
N LEU A 172 11.02 7.97 -6.03
CA LEU A 172 10.24 8.89 -6.86
C LEU A 172 9.78 10.09 -6.03
N THR A 173 9.86 11.28 -6.65
CA THR A 173 9.41 12.55 -6.04
C THR A 173 8.77 13.41 -7.12
N PRO A 174 7.80 14.26 -6.78
CA PRO A 174 7.18 15.18 -7.74
C PRO A 174 8.22 16.09 -8.40
N ARG A 175 8.31 16.05 -9.74
CA ARG A 175 9.22 16.86 -10.55
C ARG A 175 8.49 17.58 -11.67
N GLU A 176 7.61 16.85 -12.35
CA GLU A 176 6.88 17.35 -13.50
C GLU A 176 5.71 18.24 -13.07
N ASP A 177 5.25 19.10 -13.94
CA ASP A 177 4.16 20.03 -13.63
C ASP A 177 2.87 19.28 -13.27
N TYR A 178 2.56 18.17 -13.93
CA TYR A 178 1.39 17.35 -13.64
C TYR A 178 1.48 16.58 -12.30
N GLU A 179 2.66 16.48 -11.69
CA GLU A 179 2.87 15.93 -10.35
C GLU A 179 2.84 17.02 -9.26
N ARG A 180 3.05 18.26 -9.66
CA ARG A 180 3.17 19.41 -8.77
C ARG A 180 1.93 20.27 -8.70
N CYS A 181 1.11 20.24 -9.74
CA CYS A 181 -0.08 21.08 -9.88
C CYS A 181 -1.32 20.20 -10.12
N GLY A 182 -2.29 20.25 -9.22
CA GLY A 182 -3.52 19.47 -9.30
C GLY A 182 -4.35 19.58 -8.01
N GLU A 183 -5.27 18.66 -7.81
CA GLU A 183 -6.14 18.58 -6.63
C GLU A 183 -5.32 18.46 -5.33
N VAL A 184 -4.30 17.59 -5.34
CA VAL A 184 -3.32 17.46 -4.25
C VAL A 184 -1.93 17.76 -4.82
N PRO A 185 -1.45 19.00 -4.72
CA PRO A 185 -0.18 19.40 -5.30
C PRO A 185 1.01 18.68 -4.64
N ASN A 186 2.10 18.50 -5.39
CA ASN A 186 3.34 17.81 -4.97
C ASN A 186 3.09 16.37 -4.51
N CYS A 187 2.30 15.62 -5.27
CA CYS A 187 1.91 14.26 -4.92
C CYS A 187 2.27 13.26 -6.02
N VAL A 188 3.02 12.21 -5.65
CA VAL A 188 3.14 10.94 -6.37
C VAL A 188 2.67 9.84 -5.43
N PHE A 189 1.57 9.13 -5.79
CA PHE A 189 0.92 8.18 -4.91
C PHE A 189 0.58 6.88 -5.67
N ALA A 190 1.31 5.80 -5.40
CA ALA A 190 1.16 4.55 -6.11
C ALA A 190 0.14 3.62 -5.45
N CYS A 191 -0.75 3.01 -6.25
CA CYS A 191 -1.68 1.97 -5.82
C CYS A 191 -1.52 0.66 -6.61
N GLY A 192 -0.77 0.66 -7.72
CA GLY A 192 -0.55 -0.50 -8.57
C GLY A 192 0.90 -0.65 -9.01
N ALA A 193 1.38 -1.89 -9.07
CA ALA A 193 2.68 -2.22 -9.65
C ALA A 193 2.62 -3.59 -10.31
N ILE A 194 3.39 -3.75 -11.38
CA ILE A 194 3.53 -5.01 -12.12
C ILE A 194 5.01 -5.32 -12.26
N LEU A 195 5.42 -6.48 -11.79
CA LEU A 195 6.75 -7.03 -12.04
C LEU A 195 6.69 -7.92 -13.27
N GLU A 196 7.42 -7.55 -14.30
CA GLU A 196 7.54 -8.32 -15.53
C GLU A 196 8.56 -9.47 -15.37
N PRO A 197 8.49 -10.52 -16.21
CA PRO A 197 9.39 -11.67 -16.11
C PRO A 197 10.88 -11.35 -16.30
N ASP A 198 11.19 -10.26 -16.96
CA ASP A 198 12.57 -9.78 -17.19
C ASP A 198 13.12 -8.93 -16.03
N GLY A 199 12.30 -8.72 -14.97
CA GLY A 199 12.66 -7.91 -13.81
C GLY A 199 12.32 -6.44 -13.92
N GLU A 200 11.71 -5.99 -15.03
CA GLU A 200 11.18 -4.63 -15.12
C GLU A 200 10.01 -4.47 -14.17
N LEU A 201 10.05 -3.46 -13.32
CA LEU A 201 8.97 -3.08 -12.43
C LEU A 201 8.27 -1.83 -12.96
N LYS A 202 6.99 -1.96 -13.25
CA LYS A 202 6.09 -0.90 -13.68
C LYS A 202 5.27 -0.41 -12.49
N VAL A 203 5.41 0.86 -12.11
CA VAL A 203 4.70 1.47 -10.98
C VAL A 203 3.72 2.49 -11.51
N TYR A 204 2.44 2.22 -11.34
CA TYR A 204 1.34 3.14 -11.69
C TYR A 204 1.04 4.02 -10.50
N TYR A 205 1.09 5.33 -10.68
CA TYR A 205 0.89 6.30 -9.61
C TYR A 205 -0.06 7.42 -10.01
N GLY A 206 -0.83 7.89 -9.04
CA GLY A 206 -1.57 9.15 -9.14
C GLY A 206 -0.60 10.32 -9.03
N ALA A 207 -0.71 11.27 -9.95
CA ALA A 207 0.08 12.47 -9.99
C ALA A 207 -0.81 13.66 -9.69
N ALA A 208 -0.53 14.36 -8.57
CA ALA A 208 -1.28 15.49 -8.03
C ALA A 208 -2.81 15.24 -7.94
N ASP A 209 -3.23 13.98 -7.73
CA ASP A 209 -4.63 13.48 -7.74
C ASP A 209 -5.44 13.89 -9.00
N THR A 210 -4.77 14.08 -10.12
CA THR A 210 -5.39 14.57 -11.35
C THR A 210 -5.21 13.63 -12.54
N CYS A 211 -4.07 12.97 -12.65
CA CYS A 211 -3.80 12.02 -13.72
C CYS A 211 -3.01 10.82 -13.22
N ILE A 212 -2.84 9.81 -14.08
CA ILE A 212 -2.07 8.62 -13.77
C ILE A 212 -0.74 8.67 -14.54
N GLY A 213 0.36 8.54 -13.81
CA GLY A 213 1.70 8.38 -14.32
C GLY A 213 2.18 6.93 -14.28
N LEU A 214 3.19 6.62 -15.07
CA LEU A 214 3.90 5.35 -15.06
C LEU A 214 5.39 5.63 -14.84
N ALA A 215 5.96 5.01 -13.81
CA ALA A 215 7.41 4.95 -13.61
C ALA A 215 7.89 3.51 -13.82
N THR A 216 9.06 3.35 -14.41
CA THR A 216 9.69 2.04 -14.59
C THR A 216 11.06 2.00 -13.91
N GLY A 217 11.47 0.81 -13.50
CA GLY A 217 12.76 0.54 -12.89
C GLY A 217 13.02 -0.95 -12.90
N HIS A 218 14.16 -1.38 -12.35
CA HIS A 218 14.50 -2.80 -12.26
C HIS A 218 14.43 -3.28 -10.80
N VAL A 219 13.78 -4.41 -10.55
CA VAL A 219 13.55 -4.94 -9.20
C VAL A 219 14.84 -5.16 -8.42
N GLU A 220 15.90 -5.65 -9.07
CA GLU A 220 17.21 -5.89 -8.45
C GLU A 220 17.89 -4.60 -7.96
N GLU A 221 17.71 -3.49 -8.66
CA GLU A 221 18.24 -2.18 -8.25
C GLU A 221 17.56 -1.71 -6.95
N LEU A 222 16.24 -1.90 -6.85
CA LEU A 222 15.46 -1.54 -5.67
C LEU A 222 15.82 -2.41 -4.46
N ILE A 223 15.98 -3.73 -4.66
CA ILE A 223 16.45 -4.65 -3.63
C ILE A 223 17.86 -4.27 -3.17
N SER A 224 18.77 -4.01 -4.12
CA SER A 224 20.13 -3.56 -3.79
C SER A 224 20.12 -2.24 -2.98
N ALA A 225 19.23 -1.31 -3.31
CA ALA A 225 19.07 -0.07 -2.56
C ALA A 225 18.58 -0.32 -1.13
N CYS A 226 17.61 -1.25 -0.95
CA CYS A 226 17.16 -1.65 0.38
C CYS A 226 18.27 -2.25 1.23
N ARG A 227 19.10 -3.12 0.66
CA ARG A 227 20.22 -3.77 1.37
C ARG A 227 21.31 -2.81 1.80
N LYS A 228 21.63 -1.81 0.96
CA LYS A 228 22.63 -0.78 1.30
C LYS A 228 22.20 0.12 2.46
N GLY A 229 20.91 0.26 2.70
CA GLY A 229 20.37 1.07 3.79
C GLY A 229 20.43 0.41 5.17
N ILE A 230 20.70 -0.89 5.24
CA ILE A 230 20.88 -1.57 6.53
C ILE A 230 22.25 -1.19 7.10
N ARG A 231 22.24 -0.44 8.21
CA ARG A 231 23.44 -0.22 9.00
C ARG A 231 23.70 -1.49 9.83
N PRO A 232 24.85 -2.18 9.66
CA PRO A 232 25.19 -3.30 10.54
C PRO A 232 25.36 -2.76 11.97
N GLY A 233 24.49 -3.18 12.91
CA GLY A 233 24.72 -2.94 14.33
C GLY A 233 23.59 -2.32 15.14
N ARG A 234 22.33 -2.54 14.82
CA ARG A 234 21.22 -2.38 15.77
C ARG A 234 20.43 -3.69 15.84
N SER A 235 20.91 -4.61 16.68
CA SER A 235 20.15 -5.75 17.19
C SER A 235 19.44 -5.33 18.48
#